data_b6c81dc945d1f98ad316fdc50282379a
#
_entry.id   b6c81dc945d1f98ad316fdc50282379a
#
_cell.length_a   1.000
_cell.length_b   1.000
_cell.length_c   1.000
_cell.angle_alpha   90.00
_cell.angle_beta   90.00
_cell.angle_gamma   90.00
#
_symmetry.space_group_name_H-M   'P 1'
#
loop_
_entity.id
_entity.type
_entity.pdbx_description
1 polymer ?
#
loop_
_entity_poly.entity_id
_entity_poly.type
_entity_poly.pdbx_seq_one_letter_code
_entity_poly.pdbx_strand_id
1 'polypeptide(L)'
;EDDAEVLDAIQSMVANTQADGFILLYSKKDCPVAAYLRSEGLLHVIVGKAAQSANQTIYIDNDNALAGEEATDYLYEMGHRRIAYFGVSNAMLFSAERKRGYQMSLLKHGITPREGDCVEIDTLNDSYEPALKALLTAPGRPTAVLVSDDILAVVLEQFCSKLGLRIPKDLSIVSFNNSLFSRITNPPLTT
;
A
#
# COMPACT_ATOMS: atom_id res chain seq x y z
N GLU A 1 15.88 0.10 3.66
CA GLU A 1 16.83 -0.86 4.28
C GLU A 1 16.75 -2.15 3.48
N ASP A 2 17.91 -2.74 3.20
CA ASP A 2 18.01 -4.03 2.53
C ASP A 2 17.63 -5.14 3.53
N ASP A 3 16.79 -6.08 3.10
CA ASP A 3 16.38 -7.21 3.94
C ASP A 3 17.59 -8.03 4.46
N ALA A 4 18.71 -8.04 3.72
CA ALA A 4 19.94 -8.70 4.14
C ALA A 4 20.60 -7.99 5.32
N GLU A 5 20.67 -6.66 5.29
CA GLU A 5 21.23 -5.87 6.41
C GLU A 5 20.40 -6.02 7.68
N VAL A 6 19.06 -6.03 7.56
CA VAL A 6 18.16 -6.25 8.70
C VAL A 6 18.33 -7.64 9.26
N LEU A 7 18.47 -8.67 8.41
CA LEU A 7 18.68 -10.04 8.83
C LEU A 7 20.01 -10.19 9.60
N ASP A 8 21.11 -9.64 9.07
CA ASP A 8 22.42 -9.67 9.71
C ASP A 8 22.40 -8.99 11.08
N ALA A 9 21.73 -7.84 11.20
CA ALA A 9 21.55 -7.14 12.46
C ALA A 9 20.80 -8.00 13.48
N ILE A 10 19.70 -8.64 13.09
CA ILE A 10 18.91 -9.51 13.96
C ILE A 10 19.71 -10.74 14.36
N GLN A 11 20.43 -11.38 13.45
CA GLN A 11 21.29 -12.51 13.77
C GLN A 11 22.38 -12.13 14.81
N SER A 12 22.97 -10.96 14.67
CA SER A 12 23.92 -10.41 15.63
C SER A 12 23.27 -10.20 17.01
N MET A 13 22.08 -9.63 17.07
CA MET A 13 21.33 -9.45 18.33
C MET A 13 21.02 -10.78 19.02
N VAL A 14 20.62 -11.78 18.24
CA VAL A 14 20.36 -13.13 18.76
C VAL A 14 21.63 -13.78 19.30
N ALA A 15 22.71 -13.76 18.53
CA ALA A 15 24.00 -14.35 18.94
C ALA A 15 24.56 -13.71 20.22
N ASN A 16 24.31 -12.44 20.44
CA ASN A 16 24.75 -11.70 21.63
C ASN A 16 23.72 -11.66 22.77
N THR A 17 22.62 -12.39 22.67
CA THR A 17 21.55 -12.46 23.68
C THR A 17 21.03 -11.06 24.06
N GLN A 18 20.87 -10.18 23.04
CA GLN A 18 20.46 -8.79 23.27
C GLN A 18 18.94 -8.59 23.25
N ALA A 19 18.17 -9.62 22.87
CA ALA A 19 16.70 -9.54 22.79
C ALA A 19 16.07 -10.89 23.14
N ASP A 20 14.97 -10.85 23.90
CA ASP A 20 14.16 -12.01 24.24
C ASP A 20 13.06 -12.30 23.21
N GLY A 21 12.81 -11.37 22.30
CA GLY A 21 11.82 -11.48 21.25
C GLY A 21 11.83 -10.26 20.31
N PHE A 22 11.07 -10.36 19.22
CA PHE A 22 11.10 -9.38 18.14
C PHE A 22 9.69 -8.94 17.74
N ILE A 23 9.53 -7.67 17.40
CA ILE A 23 8.32 -7.14 16.75
C ILE A 23 8.72 -6.67 15.35
N LEU A 24 8.19 -7.32 14.32
CA LEU A 24 8.38 -6.92 12.94
C LEU A 24 7.26 -5.96 12.55
N LEU A 25 7.62 -4.71 12.23
CA LEU A 25 6.65 -3.65 11.88
C LEU A 25 6.26 -3.65 10.39
N TYR A 26 6.56 -4.71 9.68
CA TYR A 26 6.21 -4.87 8.28
C TYR A 26 5.91 -6.33 7.94
N SER A 27 5.15 -6.54 6.88
CA SER A 27 4.79 -7.85 6.38
C SER A 27 5.03 -7.92 4.87
N LYS A 28 5.98 -8.77 4.49
CA LYS A 28 6.30 -9.09 3.10
C LYS A 28 5.98 -10.55 2.80
N LYS A 29 5.69 -10.85 1.53
CA LYS A 29 5.37 -12.20 1.07
C LYS A 29 6.49 -13.20 1.39
N ASP A 30 7.73 -12.84 1.14
CA ASP A 30 8.92 -13.68 1.33
C ASP A 30 9.92 -12.95 2.25
N CYS A 31 9.55 -12.80 3.54
CA CYS A 31 10.35 -12.12 4.54
C CYS A 31 11.44 -13.03 5.10
N PRO A 32 12.74 -12.81 4.80
CA PRO A 32 13.83 -13.66 5.29
C PRO A 32 14.00 -13.56 6.79
N VAL A 33 13.73 -12.40 7.39
CA VAL A 33 13.78 -12.18 8.83
C VAL A 33 12.74 -13.04 9.56
N ALA A 34 11.48 -13.03 9.11
CA ALA A 34 10.44 -13.83 9.69
C ALA A 34 10.71 -15.34 9.52
N ALA A 35 11.31 -15.73 8.38
CA ALA A 35 11.72 -17.12 8.15
C ALA A 35 12.82 -17.54 9.12
N TYR A 36 13.83 -16.72 9.33
CA TYR A 36 14.93 -16.97 10.29
C TYR A 36 14.40 -17.08 11.71
N LEU A 37 13.64 -16.09 12.21
CA LEU A 37 13.12 -16.10 13.56
C LEU A 37 12.27 -17.35 13.86
N ARG A 38 11.51 -17.80 12.88
CA ARG A 38 10.71 -19.02 12.96
C ARG A 38 11.57 -20.28 12.99
N SER A 39 12.61 -20.37 12.11
CA SER A 39 13.49 -21.54 12.08
C SER A 39 14.30 -21.72 13.37
N GLU A 40 14.68 -20.62 14.04
CA GLU A 40 15.37 -20.62 15.31
C GLU A 40 14.41 -20.76 16.52
N GLY A 41 13.10 -20.83 16.28
CA GLY A 41 12.10 -20.93 17.37
C GLY A 41 12.01 -19.67 18.25
N LEU A 42 12.42 -18.52 17.74
CA LEU A 42 12.48 -17.27 18.49
C LEU A 42 11.10 -16.60 18.56
N LEU A 43 10.76 -16.06 19.73
CA LEU A 43 9.51 -15.34 19.93
C LEU A 43 9.47 -14.11 19.02
N HIS A 44 8.45 -14.03 18.20
CA HIS A 44 8.23 -12.84 17.37
C HIS A 44 6.75 -12.60 17.08
N VAL A 45 6.43 -11.32 16.86
CA VAL A 45 5.11 -10.84 16.45
C VAL A 45 5.27 -10.03 15.17
N ILE A 46 4.36 -10.22 14.22
CA ILE A 46 4.31 -9.43 12.99
C ILE A 46 3.15 -8.42 13.08
N VAL A 47 3.45 -7.14 12.89
CA VAL A 47 2.43 -6.12 12.64
C VAL A 47 2.18 -6.09 11.13
N GLY A 48 1.03 -6.66 10.73
CA GLY A 48 0.67 -6.98 9.37
C GLY A 48 0.36 -8.47 9.22
N LYS A 49 -0.10 -8.90 8.06
CA LYS A 49 -0.52 -10.27 7.78
C LYS A 49 0.67 -11.23 7.72
N ALA A 50 0.54 -12.40 8.33
CA ALA A 50 1.53 -13.46 8.13
C ALA A 50 1.34 -14.11 6.75
N ALA A 51 2.34 -14.01 5.87
CA ALA A 51 2.28 -14.57 4.52
C ALA A 51 2.32 -16.10 4.51
N GLN A 52 3.12 -16.67 5.40
CA GLN A 52 3.35 -18.10 5.52
C GLN A 52 3.19 -18.55 6.96
N SER A 53 2.75 -19.80 7.14
CA SER A 53 2.65 -20.42 8.47
C SER A 53 1.83 -19.57 9.47
N ALA A 54 0.71 -18.98 9.01
CA ALA A 54 -0.15 -18.13 9.84
C ALA A 54 -0.58 -18.83 11.15
N ASN A 55 -0.73 -20.15 11.12
CA ASN A 55 -1.08 -20.93 12.32
C ASN A 55 0.08 -21.08 13.33
N GLN A 56 1.29 -20.67 12.96
CA GLN A 56 2.51 -20.79 13.78
C GLN A 56 3.15 -19.42 14.07
N THR A 57 2.52 -18.35 13.62
CA THR A 57 3.05 -16.99 13.73
C THR A 57 2.02 -16.11 14.43
N ILE A 58 2.42 -15.41 15.48
CA ILE A 58 1.59 -14.38 16.10
C ILE A 58 1.63 -13.15 15.19
N TYR A 59 0.46 -12.69 14.73
CA TYR A 59 0.38 -11.47 13.93
C TYR A 59 -0.86 -10.66 14.28
N ILE A 60 -0.78 -9.36 14.03
CA ILE A 60 -1.89 -8.42 14.18
C ILE A 60 -1.98 -7.61 12.89
N ASP A 61 -3.14 -7.65 12.24
CA ASP A 61 -3.39 -6.90 11.00
C ASP A 61 -4.79 -6.33 10.97
N ASN A 62 -4.99 -5.29 10.16
CA ASN A 62 -6.31 -4.80 9.79
C ASN A 62 -6.87 -5.66 8.65
N ASP A 63 -8.20 -5.61 8.43
CA ASP A 63 -8.77 -6.15 7.20
C ASP A 63 -8.50 -5.18 6.04
N ASN A 64 -7.31 -5.28 5.46
CA ASN A 64 -6.86 -4.43 4.37
C ASN A 64 -7.69 -4.63 3.10
N ALA A 65 -8.27 -5.83 2.88
CA ALA A 65 -9.11 -6.07 1.74
C ALA A 65 -10.47 -5.36 1.90
N LEU A 66 -11.08 -5.48 3.08
CA LEU A 66 -12.32 -4.76 3.39
C LEU A 66 -12.10 -3.24 3.31
N ALA A 67 -11.00 -2.73 3.88
CA ALA A 67 -10.67 -1.30 3.81
C ALA A 67 -10.50 -0.81 2.37
N GLY A 68 -9.87 -1.61 1.49
CA GLY A 68 -9.75 -1.30 0.06
C GLY A 68 -11.09 -1.33 -0.66
N GLU A 69 -11.97 -2.27 -0.31
CA GLU A 69 -13.33 -2.35 -0.86
C GLU A 69 -14.16 -1.13 -0.43
N GLU A 70 -14.23 -0.82 0.86
CA GLU A 70 -14.98 0.31 1.40
C GLU A 70 -14.51 1.66 0.83
N ALA A 71 -13.20 1.87 0.74
CA ALA A 71 -12.65 3.10 0.15
C ALA A 71 -13.00 3.24 -1.34
N THR A 72 -13.05 2.14 -2.08
CA THR A 72 -13.45 2.14 -3.49
C THR A 72 -14.96 2.32 -3.64
N ASP A 73 -15.77 1.67 -2.81
CA ASP A 73 -17.22 1.87 -2.74
C ASP A 73 -17.55 3.34 -2.47
N TYR A 74 -16.84 3.98 -1.53
CA TYR A 74 -16.99 5.41 -1.26
C TYR A 74 -16.74 6.27 -2.52
N LEU A 75 -15.65 6.01 -3.24
CA LEU A 75 -15.37 6.72 -4.49
C LEU A 75 -16.47 6.48 -5.55
N TYR A 76 -16.98 5.25 -5.63
CA TYR A 76 -18.09 4.92 -6.53
C TYR A 76 -19.37 5.67 -6.16
N GLU A 77 -19.71 5.75 -4.87
CA GLU A 77 -20.87 6.49 -4.34
C GLU A 77 -20.76 7.99 -4.59
N MET A 78 -19.54 8.54 -4.57
CA MET A 78 -19.26 9.93 -4.96
C MET A 78 -19.40 10.18 -6.47
N GLY A 79 -19.75 9.16 -7.25
CA GLY A 79 -20.04 9.28 -8.68
C GLY A 79 -18.88 8.92 -9.60
N HIS A 80 -17.73 8.53 -9.06
CA HIS A 80 -16.60 8.08 -9.89
C HIS A 80 -16.91 6.73 -10.54
N ARG A 81 -16.57 6.60 -11.83
CA ARG A 81 -16.80 5.37 -12.60
C ARG A 81 -15.51 4.81 -13.20
N ARG A 82 -14.49 5.64 -13.38
CA ARG A 82 -13.12 5.20 -13.66
C ARG A 82 -12.25 5.61 -12.49
N ILE A 83 -11.92 4.63 -11.67
CA ILE A 83 -11.10 4.73 -10.47
C ILE A 83 -9.81 3.96 -10.75
N ALA A 84 -8.66 4.55 -10.50
CA ALA A 84 -7.37 3.89 -10.62
C ALA A 84 -6.81 3.52 -9.24
N TYR A 85 -5.80 2.68 -9.23
CA TYR A 85 -5.04 2.31 -8.05
C TYR A 85 -3.57 2.72 -8.22
N PHE A 86 -2.99 3.32 -7.17
CA PHE A 86 -1.56 3.60 -7.09
C PHE A 86 -1.02 3.05 -5.76
N GLY A 87 -0.04 2.15 -5.81
CA GLY A 87 0.44 1.52 -4.60
C GLY A 87 1.85 0.96 -4.69
N VAL A 88 2.35 0.50 -3.55
CA VAL A 88 3.57 -0.31 -3.51
C VAL A 88 3.28 -1.71 -4.04
N SER A 89 4.30 -2.41 -4.48
CA SER A 89 4.16 -3.70 -5.14
C SER A 89 3.47 -4.75 -4.27
N ASN A 90 2.96 -5.79 -4.92
CA ASN A 90 2.29 -6.93 -4.28
C ASN A 90 3.20 -7.73 -3.32
N ALA A 91 4.49 -7.43 -3.25
CA ALA A 91 5.39 -7.99 -2.24
C ALA A 91 5.00 -7.52 -0.83
N MET A 92 4.46 -6.29 -0.71
CA MET A 92 3.89 -5.77 0.53
C MET A 92 2.44 -6.22 0.69
N LEU A 93 2.18 -7.06 1.67
CA LEU A 93 0.88 -7.73 1.81
C LEU A 93 -0.28 -6.76 2.02
N PHE A 94 -0.09 -5.67 2.77
CA PHE A 94 -1.15 -4.67 2.97
C PHE A 94 -1.58 -4.04 1.63
N SER A 95 -0.62 -3.73 0.74
CA SER A 95 -0.91 -3.15 -0.57
C SER A 95 -1.63 -4.16 -1.48
N ALA A 96 -1.16 -5.42 -1.50
CA ALA A 96 -1.81 -6.49 -2.25
C ALA A 96 -3.28 -6.70 -1.81
N GLU A 97 -3.55 -6.69 -0.49
CA GLU A 97 -4.90 -6.84 0.03
C GLU A 97 -5.78 -5.60 -0.28
N ARG A 98 -5.27 -4.38 -0.12
CA ARG A 98 -6.00 -3.14 -0.48
C ARG A 98 -6.34 -3.11 -1.97
N LYS A 99 -5.39 -3.52 -2.83
CA LYS A 99 -5.63 -3.66 -4.27
C LYS A 99 -6.69 -4.72 -4.57
N ARG A 100 -6.65 -5.85 -3.86
CA ARG A 100 -7.68 -6.88 -3.98
C ARG A 100 -9.06 -6.34 -3.64
N GLY A 101 -9.20 -5.61 -2.53
CA GLY A 101 -10.46 -4.95 -2.15
C GLY A 101 -10.94 -3.95 -3.21
N TYR A 102 -10.05 -3.13 -3.73
CA TYR A 102 -10.34 -2.23 -4.86
C TYR A 102 -10.91 -2.98 -6.06
N GLN A 103 -10.28 -4.08 -6.46
CA GLN A 103 -10.75 -4.90 -7.59
C GLN A 103 -12.11 -5.54 -7.31
N MET A 104 -12.33 -6.04 -6.08
CA MET A 104 -13.61 -6.64 -5.68
C MET A 104 -14.74 -5.62 -5.73
N SER A 105 -14.53 -4.40 -5.21
CA SER A 105 -15.52 -3.32 -5.30
C SER A 105 -15.86 -2.97 -6.74
N LEU A 106 -14.87 -2.78 -7.61
CA LEU A 106 -15.14 -2.48 -9.01
C LEU A 106 -15.98 -3.57 -9.69
N LEU A 107 -15.62 -4.85 -9.47
CA LEU A 107 -16.38 -5.99 -10.03
C LEU A 107 -17.80 -6.04 -9.48
N LYS A 108 -18.01 -5.80 -8.19
CA LYS A 108 -19.33 -5.69 -7.54
C LYS A 108 -20.22 -4.64 -8.21
N HIS A 109 -19.61 -3.54 -8.67
CA HIS A 109 -20.30 -2.47 -9.38
C HIS A 109 -20.33 -2.63 -10.91
N GLY A 110 -19.93 -3.79 -11.42
CA GLY A 110 -19.92 -4.09 -12.86
C GLY A 110 -18.85 -3.32 -13.66
N ILE A 111 -17.82 -2.83 -12.98
CA ILE A 111 -16.70 -2.11 -13.61
C ILE A 111 -15.51 -3.06 -13.74
N THR A 112 -15.03 -3.22 -14.98
CA THR A 112 -13.76 -3.93 -15.23
C THR A 112 -12.63 -2.92 -15.26
N PRO A 113 -11.58 -3.06 -14.39
CA PRO A 113 -10.39 -2.24 -14.46
C PRO A 113 -9.76 -2.32 -15.85
N ARG A 114 -9.30 -1.20 -16.38
CA ARG A 114 -8.59 -1.16 -17.66
C ARG A 114 -7.12 -1.52 -17.47
N GLU A 115 -6.49 -2.00 -18.50
CA GLU A 115 -5.04 -2.14 -18.52
C GLU A 115 -4.40 -0.76 -18.23
N GLY A 116 -3.45 -0.73 -17.30
CA GLY A 116 -2.79 0.50 -16.85
C GLY A 116 -3.53 1.31 -15.78
N ASP A 117 -4.75 0.92 -15.35
CA ASP A 117 -5.43 1.59 -14.23
C ASP A 117 -4.78 1.27 -12.86
N CYS A 118 -3.88 0.27 -12.79
CA CYS A 118 -3.09 -0.02 -11.60
C CYS A 118 -1.62 0.32 -11.86
N VAL A 119 -1.09 1.26 -11.10
CA VAL A 119 0.34 1.61 -11.09
C VAL A 119 0.93 1.16 -9.77
N GLU A 120 1.97 0.35 -9.83
CA GLU A 120 2.65 -0.17 -8.65
C GLU A 120 4.14 0.11 -8.74
N ILE A 121 4.76 0.37 -7.60
CA ILE A 121 6.18 0.64 -7.47
C ILE A 121 6.78 -0.24 -6.37
N ASP A 122 8.01 -0.67 -6.52
CA ASP A 122 8.70 -1.42 -5.47
C ASP A 122 9.29 -0.49 -4.41
N THR A 123 9.80 0.65 -4.83
CA THR A 123 10.36 1.68 -3.94
C THR A 123 10.01 3.09 -4.41
N LEU A 124 10.12 4.09 -3.52
CA LEU A 124 9.95 5.50 -3.88
C LEU A 124 11.01 6.02 -4.86
N ASN A 125 12.09 5.27 -5.07
CA ASN A 125 13.13 5.60 -6.04
C ASN A 125 12.83 5.08 -7.44
N ASP A 126 11.77 4.28 -7.61
CA ASP A 126 11.39 3.76 -8.90
C ASP A 126 10.83 4.85 -9.82
N SER A 127 10.99 4.63 -11.10
CA SER A 127 10.47 5.55 -12.12
C SER A 127 8.96 5.33 -12.32
N TYR A 128 8.13 5.90 -11.44
CA TYR A 128 6.67 5.87 -11.53
C TYR A 128 6.09 6.98 -12.41
N GLU A 129 6.84 8.06 -12.63
CA GLU A 129 6.36 9.25 -13.34
C GLU A 129 5.85 8.96 -14.77
N PRO A 130 6.51 8.13 -15.61
CA PRO A 130 5.98 7.82 -16.95
C PRO A 130 4.63 7.11 -16.90
N ALA A 131 4.45 6.14 -16.00
CA ALA A 131 3.20 5.40 -15.85
C ALA A 131 2.07 6.30 -15.34
N LEU A 132 2.31 7.10 -14.29
CA LEU A 132 1.34 8.07 -13.78
C LEU A 132 1.01 9.13 -14.84
N LYS A 133 1.99 9.62 -15.60
CA LYS A 133 1.74 10.56 -16.68
C LYS A 133 0.82 9.96 -17.74
N ALA A 134 1.12 8.76 -18.22
CA ALA A 134 0.29 8.05 -19.18
C ALA A 134 -1.14 7.87 -18.66
N LEU A 135 -1.30 7.44 -17.39
CA LEU A 135 -2.60 7.25 -16.77
C LEU A 135 -3.40 8.56 -16.65
N LEU A 136 -2.78 9.64 -16.19
CA LEU A 136 -3.45 10.88 -15.82
C LEU A 136 -3.63 11.88 -16.98
N THR A 137 -2.95 11.67 -18.11
CA THR A 137 -3.08 12.55 -19.30
C THR A 137 -3.82 11.88 -20.45
N ALA A 138 -4.14 10.58 -20.37
CA ALA A 138 -4.87 9.88 -21.41
C ALA A 138 -6.31 10.40 -21.60
N PRO A 139 -6.86 10.34 -22.81
CA PRO A 139 -8.28 10.60 -23.03
C PRO A 139 -9.15 9.71 -22.15
N GLY A 140 -10.13 10.32 -21.47
CA GLY A 140 -10.99 9.61 -20.51
C GLY A 140 -10.23 9.05 -19.32
N ARG A 141 -9.20 9.74 -18.84
CA ARG A 141 -8.41 9.40 -17.65
C ARG A 141 -9.27 9.09 -16.41
N PRO A 142 -8.76 8.41 -15.41
CA PRO A 142 -9.49 8.24 -14.15
C PRO A 142 -9.81 9.60 -13.51
N THR A 143 -10.93 9.65 -12.82
CA THR A 143 -11.37 10.83 -12.06
C THR A 143 -11.11 10.68 -10.57
N ALA A 144 -10.70 9.48 -10.15
CA ALA A 144 -10.28 9.19 -8.79
C ALA A 144 -9.14 8.16 -8.78
N VAL A 145 -8.32 8.21 -7.73
CA VAL A 145 -7.26 7.24 -7.46
C VAL A 145 -7.37 6.79 -6.00
N LEU A 146 -7.43 5.48 -5.79
CA LEU A 146 -7.17 4.87 -4.51
C LEU A 146 -5.67 4.64 -4.37
N VAL A 147 -5.08 5.17 -3.30
CA VAL A 147 -3.63 5.09 -3.06
C VAL A 147 -3.35 4.19 -1.86
N SER A 148 -2.35 3.32 -1.95
CA SER A 148 -2.09 2.31 -0.92
C SER A 148 -1.72 2.87 0.46
N ASP A 149 -1.20 4.10 0.53
CA ASP A 149 -0.80 4.76 1.76
C ASP A 149 -0.66 6.29 1.59
N ASP A 150 -0.55 7.01 2.72
CA ASP A 150 -0.48 8.48 2.72
C ASP A 150 0.79 9.03 2.09
N ILE A 151 1.92 8.33 2.16
CA ILE A 151 3.19 8.81 1.59
C ILE A 151 3.08 8.84 0.06
N LEU A 152 2.57 7.76 -0.53
CA LEU A 152 2.32 7.72 -1.96
C LEU A 152 1.24 8.70 -2.40
N ALA A 153 0.25 8.98 -1.54
CA ALA A 153 -0.76 10.00 -1.84
C ALA A 153 -0.15 11.40 -1.92
N VAL A 154 0.80 11.75 -1.05
CA VAL A 154 1.56 13.01 -1.14
C VAL A 154 2.38 13.07 -2.43
N VAL A 155 3.03 11.97 -2.80
CA VAL A 155 3.77 11.86 -4.07
C VAL A 155 2.84 12.11 -5.25
N LEU A 156 1.65 11.49 -5.25
CA LEU A 156 0.65 11.67 -6.30
C LEU A 156 0.14 13.12 -6.36
N GLU A 157 -0.14 13.76 -5.21
CA GLU A 157 -0.53 15.18 -5.17
C GLU A 157 0.52 16.09 -5.80
N GLN A 158 1.79 15.90 -5.43
CA GLN A 158 2.89 16.68 -6.02
C GLN A 158 2.99 16.45 -7.53
N PHE A 159 2.80 15.21 -7.97
CA PHE A 159 2.80 14.89 -9.39
C PHE A 159 1.61 15.53 -10.13
N CYS A 160 0.41 15.49 -9.56
CA CYS A 160 -0.77 16.18 -10.09
C CYS A 160 -0.53 17.68 -10.20
N SER A 161 0.10 18.30 -9.22
CA SER A 161 0.45 19.73 -9.27
C SER A 161 1.38 20.05 -10.44
N LYS A 162 2.40 19.20 -10.73
CA LYS A 162 3.27 19.36 -11.90
C LYS A 162 2.48 19.27 -13.23
N LEU A 163 1.41 18.48 -13.26
CA LEU A 163 0.53 18.33 -14.42
C LEU A 163 -0.57 19.41 -14.51
N GLY A 164 -0.67 20.30 -13.53
CA GLY A 164 -1.74 21.30 -13.44
C GLY A 164 -3.11 20.74 -13.08
N LEU A 165 -3.18 19.52 -12.52
CA LEU A 165 -4.40 18.89 -12.04
C LEU A 165 -4.72 19.32 -10.61
N ARG A 166 -5.95 19.79 -10.40
CA ARG A 166 -6.43 20.25 -9.08
C ARG A 166 -7.12 19.13 -8.34
N ILE A 167 -6.76 18.96 -7.08
CA ILE A 167 -7.39 18.02 -6.16
C ILE A 167 -8.33 18.79 -5.24
N PRO A 168 -9.58 18.34 -5.04
CA PRO A 168 -10.24 17.17 -5.66
C PRO A 168 -10.93 17.47 -7.00
N LYS A 169 -10.83 18.71 -7.52
CA LYS A 169 -11.67 19.19 -8.65
C LYS A 169 -11.46 18.39 -9.93
N ASP A 170 -10.22 18.07 -10.27
CA ASP A 170 -9.84 17.39 -11.50
C ASP A 170 -9.51 15.91 -11.24
N LEU A 171 -9.14 15.56 -10.00
CA LEU A 171 -8.85 14.20 -9.55
C LEU A 171 -9.13 14.09 -8.04
N SER A 172 -9.93 13.11 -7.63
CA SER A 172 -10.10 12.74 -6.21
C SER A 172 -9.05 11.72 -5.79
N ILE A 173 -8.56 11.83 -4.54
CA ILE A 173 -7.61 10.91 -3.95
C ILE A 173 -8.16 10.43 -2.61
N VAL A 174 -8.12 9.10 -2.41
CA VAL A 174 -8.37 8.46 -1.13
C VAL A 174 -7.15 7.61 -0.79
N SER A 175 -6.71 7.68 0.46
CA SER A 175 -5.55 6.92 0.95
C SER A 175 -5.87 6.18 2.25
N PHE A 176 -4.85 5.78 3.00
CA PHE A 176 -4.99 5.06 4.26
C PHE A 176 -4.02 5.61 5.30
N ASN A 177 -4.26 5.25 6.57
CA ASN A 177 -3.43 5.44 7.76
C ASN A 177 -3.70 6.73 8.54
N ASN A 178 -4.37 7.75 7.99
CA ASN A 178 -4.65 9.03 8.68
C ASN A 178 -3.40 9.57 9.43
N SER A 179 -2.25 9.48 8.78
CA SER A 179 -0.98 9.92 9.34
C SER A 179 -0.87 11.46 9.36
N LEU A 180 0.23 11.98 9.89
CA LEU A 180 0.50 13.42 9.82
C LEU A 180 0.50 13.92 8.36
N PHE A 181 0.99 13.11 7.43
CA PHE A 181 1.06 13.48 6.01
C PHE A 181 -0.31 13.81 5.42
N SER A 182 -1.35 13.04 5.74
CA SER A 182 -2.70 13.28 5.22
C SER A 182 -3.31 14.62 5.70
N ARG A 183 -2.82 15.16 6.81
CA ARG A 183 -3.33 16.38 7.42
C ARG A 183 -2.61 17.65 6.98
N ILE A 184 -1.34 17.53 6.56
CA ILE A 184 -0.51 18.69 6.15
C ILE A 184 -0.58 18.97 4.65
N THR A 185 -1.19 18.10 3.86
CA THR A 185 -1.47 18.35 2.44
C THR A 185 -2.53 19.43 2.24
N ASN A 186 -2.60 20.01 1.06
CA ASN A 186 -3.59 21.04 0.73
C ASN A 186 -4.24 20.75 -0.64
N PRO A 187 -5.49 20.28 -0.66
CA PRO A 187 -6.37 20.00 0.50
C PRO A 187 -5.90 18.82 1.35
N PRO A 188 -6.36 18.69 2.62
CA PRO A 188 -6.12 17.47 3.39
C PRO A 188 -6.67 16.24 2.68
N LEU A 189 -5.95 15.12 2.75
CA LEU A 189 -6.36 13.86 2.13
C LEU A 189 -7.57 13.24 2.83
N THR A 190 -8.44 12.63 2.04
CA THR A 190 -9.42 11.65 2.54
C THR A 190 -8.68 10.32 2.79
N THR A 191 -8.78 9.79 4.02
CA THR A 191 -8.03 8.60 4.43
C THR A 191 -8.84 7.79 5.46
#